data_99617d062d619c96752f0562a2c65a2a
#
_entry.id   99617d062d619c96752f0562a2c65a2a
#
_cell.length_a   1.000
_cell.length_b   1.000
_cell.length_c   1.000
_cell.angle_alpha   90.00
_cell.angle_beta   90.00
_cell.angle_gamma   90.00
#
_symmetry.space_group_name_H-M   'P 1'
#
loop_
_entity.id
_entity.type
_entity.pdbx_description
1 polymer ?
#
loop_
_entity_poly.entity_id
_entity_poly.type
_entity_poly.pdbx_seq_one_letter_code
_entity_poly.pdbx_strand_id
1 'polypeptide(L)'
;MEIAITAPSGNVGRFLVGHLVRAGIRPRLLSRHPEQPRATWGDLVDAREVDLRDAAAVTEATRGVDALFLIVPPGEAADPVAAYAEVGEVVAAAVAENRVPRTVLQSSVGAELREGAGEIDGLALAEEALDRVVAKHADLAVTHLRCGYFFSNLLFELDSIRSGTVAVLLPTSQRFSWVAPADIAAVAASLLLRADWSGRRVQAVHGPQDLSWDDAVAVVGDVLGRTVTAHRVADDEMRATLAGAGMSPAWVEAIMGMSTGLRDGFVPEQPRTPVTTTDTTLGAWAWAELRPALDATG
;
A
#
# COMPACT_ATOMS: atom_id res chain seq x y z
N MET A 1 -2.29 -8.60 23.95
CA MET A 1 -2.86 -8.40 22.61
C MET A 1 -1.84 -8.85 21.60
N GLU A 2 -2.17 -9.84 20.79
CA GLU A 2 -1.32 -10.38 19.73
C GLU A 2 -1.68 -9.70 18.40
N ILE A 3 -0.76 -8.98 17.79
CA ILE A 3 -0.96 -8.33 16.50
C ILE A 3 -0.04 -8.96 15.47
N ALA A 4 -0.59 -9.41 14.34
CA ALA A 4 0.19 -9.90 13.21
C ALA A 4 0.28 -8.85 12.10
N ILE A 5 1.44 -8.81 11.42
CA ILE A 5 1.72 -7.89 10.31
C ILE A 5 2.33 -8.67 9.16
N THR A 6 1.75 -8.56 7.98
CA THR A 6 2.38 -9.04 6.73
C THR A 6 3.29 -7.95 6.13
N ALA A 7 4.23 -8.33 5.30
CA ALA A 7 5.19 -7.40 4.65
C ALA A 7 5.84 -6.38 5.61
N PRO A 8 6.43 -6.81 6.76
CA PRO A 8 6.92 -5.92 7.82
C PRO A 8 8.10 -5.04 7.39
N SER A 9 8.84 -5.43 6.35
CA SER A 9 10.00 -4.67 5.82
C SER A 9 9.61 -3.72 4.67
N GLY A 10 8.33 -3.70 4.25
CA GLY A 10 7.83 -2.85 3.17
C GLY A 10 7.69 -1.38 3.57
N ASN A 11 7.31 -0.55 2.60
CA ASN A 11 7.20 0.91 2.76
C ASN A 11 6.32 1.34 3.95
N VAL A 12 5.20 0.68 4.21
CA VAL A 12 4.30 0.94 5.34
C VAL A 12 4.67 0.09 6.53
N GLY A 13 4.93 -1.21 6.32
CA GLY A 13 5.19 -2.18 7.39
C GLY A 13 6.32 -1.77 8.33
N ARG A 14 7.45 -1.26 7.79
CA ARG A 14 8.60 -0.81 8.59
C ARG A 14 8.24 0.25 9.64
N PHE A 15 7.34 1.16 9.30
CA PHE A 15 6.86 2.20 10.23
C PHE A 15 5.84 1.64 11.21
N LEU A 16 4.95 0.77 10.73
CA LEU A 16 3.93 0.15 11.57
C LEU A 16 4.55 -0.71 12.69
N VAL A 17 5.57 -1.51 12.37
CA VAL A 17 6.31 -2.27 13.39
C VAL A 17 6.84 -1.31 14.46
N GLY A 18 7.46 -0.19 14.07
CA GLY A 18 7.97 0.81 15.00
C GLY A 18 6.88 1.45 15.87
N HIS A 19 5.69 1.71 15.33
CA HIS A 19 4.55 2.22 16.12
C HIS A 19 4.09 1.21 17.16
N LEU A 20 3.95 -0.06 16.81
CA LEU A 20 3.51 -1.11 17.75
C LEU A 20 4.55 -1.39 18.83
N VAL A 21 5.82 -1.47 18.47
CA VAL A 21 6.90 -1.65 19.45
C VAL A 21 6.94 -0.50 20.46
N ARG A 22 6.83 0.77 20.00
CA ARG A 22 6.73 1.93 20.90
C ARG A 22 5.48 1.92 21.78
N ALA A 23 4.39 1.29 21.33
CA ALA A 23 3.18 1.08 22.12
C ALA A 23 3.30 -0.09 23.12
N GLY A 24 4.47 -0.75 23.23
CA GLY A 24 4.70 -1.88 24.12
C GLY A 24 4.16 -3.22 23.60
N ILE A 25 3.80 -3.29 22.33
CA ILE A 25 3.38 -4.54 21.67
C ILE A 25 4.61 -5.23 21.10
N ARG A 26 4.67 -6.55 21.24
CA ARG A 26 5.61 -7.43 20.54
C ARG A 26 4.90 -8.04 19.34
N PRO A 27 4.91 -7.40 18.14
CA PRO A 27 4.11 -7.87 17.02
C PRO A 27 4.68 -9.16 16.42
N ARG A 28 3.78 -9.99 15.87
CA ARG A 28 4.12 -11.15 15.04
C ARG A 28 4.29 -10.69 13.60
N LEU A 29 5.48 -10.89 13.04
CA LEU A 29 5.84 -10.42 11.70
C LEU A 29 5.87 -11.61 10.74
N LEU A 30 4.99 -11.59 9.74
CA LEU A 30 4.86 -12.63 8.72
C LEU A 30 5.63 -12.21 7.47
N SER A 31 6.74 -12.88 7.18
CA SER A 31 7.65 -12.52 6.08
C SER A 31 8.29 -13.76 5.48
N ARG A 32 8.53 -13.77 4.17
CA ARG A 32 9.39 -14.77 3.51
C ARG A 32 10.86 -14.69 3.96
N HIS A 33 11.26 -13.54 4.50
CA HIS A 33 12.62 -13.23 4.94
C HIS A 33 12.62 -12.70 6.38
N PRO A 34 12.36 -13.54 7.39
CA PRO A 34 12.23 -13.12 8.79
C PRO A 34 13.54 -12.63 9.41
N GLU A 35 14.68 -12.94 8.80
CA GLU A 35 16.01 -12.47 9.22
C GLU A 35 16.15 -10.95 9.12
N GLN A 36 15.51 -10.30 8.13
CA GLN A 36 15.58 -8.85 7.93
C GLN A 36 14.93 -8.08 9.10
N PRO A 37 13.65 -8.30 9.46
CA PRO A 37 13.07 -7.63 10.60
C PRO A 37 13.71 -8.07 11.94
N ARG A 38 14.21 -9.31 12.07
CA ARG A 38 15.00 -9.71 13.26
C ARG A 38 16.27 -8.91 13.42
N ALA A 39 17.00 -8.66 12.35
CA ALA A 39 18.22 -7.87 12.39
C ALA A 39 17.95 -6.43 12.89
N THR A 40 16.78 -5.86 12.54
CA THR A 40 16.40 -4.51 12.93
C THR A 40 15.83 -4.42 14.35
N TRP A 41 14.99 -5.37 14.76
CA TRP A 41 14.15 -5.28 15.95
C TRP A 41 14.52 -6.25 17.07
N GLY A 42 15.34 -7.27 16.80
CA GLY A 42 15.75 -8.27 17.78
C GLY A 42 14.56 -8.95 18.45
N ASP A 43 14.60 -9.06 19.78
CA ASP A 43 13.58 -9.70 20.61
C ASP A 43 12.30 -8.87 20.79
N LEU A 44 12.27 -7.64 20.26
CA LEU A 44 11.08 -6.80 20.33
C LEU A 44 9.95 -7.28 19.39
N VAL A 45 10.23 -8.23 18.53
CA VAL A 45 9.28 -8.81 17.57
C VAL A 45 9.31 -10.33 17.58
N ASP A 46 8.23 -10.97 17.09
CA ASP A 46 8.14 -12.40 16.78
C ASP A 46 8.13 -12.57 15.25
N ALA A 47 9.30 -12.65 14.62
CA ALA A 47 9.38 -12.78 13.17
C ALA A 47 9.30 -14.25 12.75
N ARG A 48 8.36 -14.56 11.86
CA ARG A 48 8.09 -15.91 11.34
C ARG A 48 8.25 -15.97 9.84
N GLU A 49 8.77 -17.09 9.36
CA GLU A 49 8.82 -17.38 7.92
C GLU A 49 7.43 -17.83 7.46
N VAL A 50 6.81 -17.03 6.58
CA VAL A 50 5.47 -17.28 6.04
C VAL A 50 5.41 -16.80 4.59
N ASP A 51 5.06 -17.71 3.69
CA ASP A 51 4.55 -17.35 2.37
C ASP A 51 3.02 -17.17 2.47
N LEU A 52 2.51 -16.04 2.06
CA LEU A 52 1.06 -15.76 2.12
C LEU A 52 0.23 -16.61 1.14
N ARG A 53 0.87 -17.36 0.24
CA ARG A 53 0.21 -18.36 -0.62
C ARG A 53 0.10 -19.73 0.03
N ASP A 54 0.84 -19.99 1.09
CA ASP A 54 0.75 -21.23 1.86
C ASP A 54 -0.36 -21.12 2.90
N ALA A 55 -1.53 -21.68 2.59
CA ALA A 55 -2.71 -21.64 3.46
C ALA A 55 -2.45 -22.26 4.84
N ALA A 56 -1.66 -23.33 4.93
CA ALA A 56 -1.35 -23.98 6.21
C ALA A 56 -0.43 -23.10 7.06
N ALA A 57 0.60 -22.50 6.45
CA ALA A 57 1.51 -21.59 7.13
C ALA A 57 0.78 -20.32 7.61
N VAL A 58 -0.11 -19.73 6.79
CA VAL A 58 -0.90 -18.55 7.16
C VAL A 58 -1.86 -18.88 8.29
N THR A 59 -2.58 -20.00 8.23
CA THR A 59 -3.48 -20.45 9.30
C THR A 59 -2.73 -20.66 10.62
N GLU A 60 -1.58 -21.33 10.60
CA GLU A 60 -0.78 -21.51 11.81
C GLU A 60 -0.24 -20.19 12.35
N ALA A 61 0.23 -19.30 11.47
CA ALA A 61 0.81 -18.01 11.85
C ALA A 61 -0.22 -17.02 12.39
N THR A 62 -1.49 -17.14 12.02
CA THR A 62 -2.58 -16.26 12.52
C THR A 62 -3.33 -16.82 13.71
N ARG A 63 -2.95 -18.00 14.23
CA ARG A 63 -3.57 -18.60 15.42
C ARG A 63 -3.37 -17.73 16.66
N GLY A 64 -4.48 -17.41 17.34
CA GLY A 64 -4.50 -16.62 18.57
C GLY A 64 -4.16 -15.13 18.36
N VAL A 65 -4.28 -14.62 17.13
CA VAL A 65 -4.07 -13.22 16.79
C VAL A 65 -5.35 -12.43 17.09
N ASP A 66 -5.20 -11.31 17.81
CA ASP A 66 -6.30 -10.39 18.14
C ASP A 66 -6.57 -9.37 17.01
N ALA A 67 -5.52 -9.03 16.23
CA ALA A 67 -5.64 -8.12 15.09
C ALA A 67 -4.58 -8.44 14.03
N LEU A 68 -4.97 -8.35 12.76
CA LEU A 68 -4.11 -8.59 11.61
C LEU A 68 -4.02 -7.32 10.75
N PHE A 69 -2.80 -6.91 10.41
CA PHE A 69 -2.55 -5.96 9.33
C PHE A 69 -2.13 -6.73 8.09
N LEU A 70 -2.94 -6.64 7.05
CA LEU A 70 -2.71 -7.32 5.78
C LEU A 70 -2.23 -6.33 4.73
N ILE A 71 -1.01 -6.52 4.26
CA ILE A 71 -0.52 -6.03 2.98
C ILE A 71 -0.42 -7.25 2.06
N VAL A 72 -1.08 -7.21 0.93
CA VAL A 72 -0.93 -8.21 -0.12
C VAL A 72 0.19 -7.74 -1.05
N PRO A 73 1.33 -8.39 -1.09
CA PRO A 73 2.39 -8.03 -2.02
C PRO A 73 2.04 -8.51 -3.43
N PRO A 74 2.37 -7.77 -4.49
CA PRO A 74 2.11 -8.19 -5.88
C PRO A 74 2.86 -9.46 -6.26
N GLY A 75 4.01 -9.74 -5.64
CA GLY A 75 4.82 -10.92 -5.92
C GLY A 75 5.42 -10.93 -7.33
N GLU A 76 5.90 -12.12 -7.74
CA GLU A 76 6.50 -12.38 -9.07
C GLU A 76 5.54 -13.20 -9.97
N ALA A 77 4.24 -13.14 -9.70
CA ALA A 77 3.26 -13.92 -10.45
C ALA A 77 3.15 -13.43 -11.90
N ALA A 78 2.80 -14.32 -12.81
CA ALA A 78 2.59 -13.98 -14.20
C ALA A 78 1.40 -13.02 -14.40
N ASP A 79 0.37 -13.14 -13.55
CA ASP A 79 -0.80 -12.26 -13.47
C ASP A 79 -0.86 -11.65 -12.05
N PRO A 80 -0.58 -10.35 -11.89
CA PRO A 80 -0.60 -9.71 -10.59
C PRO A 80 -1.99 -9.61 -9.98
N VAL A 81 -3.05 -9.40 -10.77
CA VAL A 81 -4.43 -9.30 -10.27
C VAL A 81 -4.88 -10.63 -9.67
N ALA A 82 -4.61 -11.74 -10.39
CA ALA A 82 -4.90 -13.08 -9.88
C ALA A 82 -4.10 -13.40 -8.61
N ALA A 83 -2.86 -12.94 -8.49
CA ALA A 83 -2.03 -13.15 -7.31
C ALA A 83 -2.57 -12.43 -6.06
N TYR A 84 -3.07 -11.21 -6.21
CA TYR A 84 -3.76 -10.50 -5.12
C TYR A 84 -5.02 -11.25 -4.66
N ALA A 85 -5.82 -11.72 -5.61
CA ALA A 85 -7.03 -12.49 -5.32
C ALA A 85 -6.70 -13.79 -4.56
N GLU A 86 -5.69 -14.55 -5.01
CA GLU A 86 -5.23 -15.79 -4.36
C GLU A 86 -4.84 -15.54 -2.89
N VAL A 87 -3.96 -14.57 -2.64
CA VAL A 87 -3.54 -14.23 -1.27
C VAL A 87 -4.73 -13.73 -0.45
N GLY A 88 -5.61 -12.92 -1.04
CA GLY A 88 -6.84 -12.46 -0.40
C GLY A 88 -7.71 -13.62 0.10
N GLU A 89 -7.94 -14.64 -0.72
CA GLU A 89 -8.71 -15.84 -0.35
C GLU A 89 -8.02 -16.67 0.73
N VAL A 90 -6.70 -16.91 0.62
CA VAL A 90 -5.93 -17.65 1.62
C VAL A 90 -6.02 -16.96 2.99
N VAL A 91 -5.79 -15.64 3.04
CA VAL A 91 -5.84 -14.92 4.32
C VAL A 91 -7.26 -14.81 4.85
N ALA A 92 -8.27 -14.60 3.99
CA ALA A 92 -9.67 -14.60 4.41
C ALA A 92 -10.11 -15.94 5.04
N ALA A 93 -9.67 -17.06 4.46
CA ALA A 93 -9.93 -18.38 5.02
C ALA A 93 -9.29 -18.54 6.41
N ALA A 94 -8.01 -18.14 6.58
CA ALA A 94 -7.31 -18.20 7.85
C ALA A 94 -7.95 -17.27 8.91
N VAL A 95 -8.40 -16.08 8.52
CA VAL A 95 -9.15 -15.15 9.39
C VAL A 95 -10.45 -15.78 9.89
N ALA A 96 -11.19 -16.46 9.01
CA ALA A 96 -12.42 -17.17 9.37
C ALA A 96 -12.15 -18.36 10.30
N GLU A 97 -11.17 -19.20 9.98
CA GLU A 97 -10.82 -20.40 10.76
C GLU A 97 -10.33 -20.05 12.17
N ASN A 98 -9.41 -19.11 12.28
CA ASN A 98 -8.83 -18.68 13.54
C ASN A 98 -9.67 -17.64 14.30
N ARG A 99 -10.79 -17.20 13.72
CA ARG A 99 -11.66 -16.19 14.31
C ARG A 99 -10.89 -14.92 14.66
N VAL A 100 -10.02 -14.44 13.76
CA VAL A 100 -9.24 -13.21 13.98
C VAL A 100 -10.20 -12.02 14.11
N PRO A 101 -10.32 -11.40 15.30
CA PRO A 101 -11.41 -10.45 15.58
C PRO A 101 -11.39 -9.21 14.68
N ARG A 102 -10.20 -8.73 14.30
CA ARG A 102 -10.06 -7.50 13.51
C ARG A 102 -8.99 -7.64 12.44
N THR A 103 -9.32 -7.32 11.22
CA THR A 103 -8.38 -7.27 10.11
C THR A 103 -8.38 -5.87 9.49
N VAL A 104 -7.19 -5.31 9.32
CA VAL A 104 -6.98 -4.06 8.60
C VAL A 104 -6.25 -4.39 7.31
N LEU A 105 -6.93 -4.25 6.17
CA LEU A 105 -6.34 -4.44 4.84
C LEU A 105 -5.83 -3.11 4.31
N GLN A 106 -4.56 -3.03 3.95
CA GLN A 106 -4.04 -1.94 3.13
C GLN A 106 -4.55 -2.11 1.70
N SER A 107 -5.52 -1.29 1.35
CA SER A 107 -6.12 -1.20 0.03
C SER A 107 -5.74 0.11 -0.65
N SER A 108 -6.37 0.44 -1.74
CA SER A 108 -6.10 1.65 -2.54
C SER A 108 -7.38 2.42 -2.83
N VAL A 109 -7.26 3.74 -2.92
CA VAL A 109 -8.21 4.56 -3.67
C VAL A 109 -8.30 3.98 -5.09
N GLY A 110 -9.51 3.81 -5.61
CA GLY A 110 -9.79 3.13 -6.87
C GLY A 110 -10.31 1.69 -6.68
N ALA A 111 -10.08 1.03 -5.54
CA ALA A 111 -10.63 -0.30 -5.28
C ALA A 111 -12.17 -0.34 -5.27
N GLU A 112 -12.83 0.81 -5.04
CA GLU A 112 -14.27 0.99 -5.16
C GLU A 112 -14.82 0.77 -6.58
N LEU A 113 -14.00 0.91 -7.61
CA LEU A 113 -14.38 0.65 -9.01
C LEU A 113 -14.63 -0.84 -9.27
N ARG A 114 -13.98 -1.72 -8.51
CA ARG A 114 -14.03 -3.18 -8.60
C ARG A 114 -13.36 -3.77 -9.84
N GLU A 115 -13.33 -3.04 -10.95
CA GLU A 115 -12.72 -3.44 -12.21
C GLU A 115 -12.25 -2.22 -13.01
N GLY A 116 -11.26 -2.41 -13.88
CA GLY A 116 -10.75 -1.38 -14.77
C GLY A 116 -9.68 -0.48 -14.18
N ALA A 117 -9.23 -0.75 -12.97
CA ALA A 117 -8.14 -0.02 -12.31
C ALA A 117 -6.82 -0.84 -12.21
N GLY A 118 -6.65 -1.83 -13.08
CA GLY A 118 -5.42 -2.61 -13.21
C GLY A 118 -5.07 -3.37 -11.95
N GLU A 119 -3.87 -3.15 -11.40
CA GLU A 119 -3.42 -3.85 -10.20
C GLU A 119 -4.34 -3.61 -8.98
N ILE A 120 -5.03 -2.46 -8.93
CA ILE A 120 -5.97 -2.12 -7.87
C ILE A 120 -7.19 -3.06 -7.87
N ASP A 121 -7.55 -3.64 -9.02
CA ASP A 121 -8.63 -4.64 -9.12
C ASP A 121 -8.32 -5.86 -8.25
N GLY A 122 -7.04 -6.25 -8.16
CA GLY A 122 -6.61 -7.31 -7.27
C GLY A 122 -6.84 -6.99 -5.79
N LEU A 123 -6.61 -5.75 -5.38
CA LEU A 123 -6.94 -5.29 -4.02
C LEU A 123 -8.46 -5.29 -3.78
N ALA A 124 -9.25 -4.92 -4.78
CA ALA A 124 -10.71 -5.01 -4.70
C ALA A 124 -11.19 -6.46 -4.47
N LEU A 125 -10.58 -7.44 -5.15
CA LEU A 125 -10.86 -8.86 -4.93
C LEU A 125 -10.46 -9.32 -3.51
N ALA A 126 -9.35 -8.83 -2.97
CA ALA A 126 -8.94 -9.10 -1.58
C ALA A 126 -9.92 -8.44 -0.57
N GLU A 127 -10.43 -7.22 -0.83
CA GLU A 127 -11.50 -6.61 -0.04
C GLU A 127 -12.74 -7.53 -0.02
N GLU A 128 -13.17 -8.02 -1.18
CA GLU A 128 -14.35 -8.88 -1.30
C GLU A 128 -14.20 -10.23 -0.59
N ALA A 129 -13.00 -10.81 -0.60
CA ALA A 129 -12.71 -12.04 0.14
C ALA A 129 -12.94 -11.86 1.64
N LEU A 130 -12.42 -10.77 2.22
CA LEU A 130 -12.62 -10.43 3.63
C LEU A 130 -14.06 -10.01 3.94
N ASP A 131 -14.71 -9.27 3.05
CA ASP A 131 -16.13 -8.87 3.20
C ASP A 131 -17.04 -10.10 3.32
N ARG A 132 -16.79 -11.16 2.52
CA ARG A 132 -17.54 -12.42 2.61
C ARG A 132 -17.35 -13.12 3.96
N VAL A 133 -16.20 -12.99 4.59
CA VAL A 133 -15.96 -13.54 5.94
C VAL A 133 -16.76 -12.78 6.98
N VAL A 134 -16.66 -11.45 7.00
CA VAL A 134 -17.34 -10.61 7.98
C VAL A 134 -18.88 -10.70 7.83
N ALA A 135 -19.39 -10.85 6.59
CA ALA A 135 -20.83 -11.05 6.36
C ALA A 135 -21.37 -12.34 6.99
N LYS A 136 -20.52 -13.36 7.16
CA LYS A 136 -20.89 -14.66 7.76
C LYS A 136 -20.60 -14.73 9.27
N HIS A 137 -19.78 -13.83 9.80
CA HIS A 137 -19.25 -13.88 11.16
C HIS A 137 -19.33 -12.50 11.83
N ALA A 138 -20.44 -12.23 12.51
CA ALA A 138 -20.74 -10.92 13.12
C ALA A 138 -19.76 -10.49 14.23
N ASP A 139 -18.96 -11.40 14.76
CA ASP A 139 -17.92 -11.14 15.74
C ASP A 139 -16.56 -10.79 15.10
N LEU A 140 -16.45 -10.88 13.78
CA LEU A 140 -15.26 -10.45 13.03
C LEU A 140 -15.50 -9.08 12.39
N ALA A 141 -14.40 -8.36 12.20
CA ALA A 141 -14.44 -7.02 11.63
C ALA A 141 -13.30 -6.81 10.63
N VAL A 142 -13.57 -6.02 9.58
CA VAL A 142 -12.57 -5.60 8.60
C VAL A 142 -12.63 -4.10 8.37
N THR A 143 -11.44 -3.48 8.26
CA THR A 143 -11.29 -2.12 7.75
C THR A 143 -10.41 -2.14 6.51
N HIS A 144 -10.93 -1.67 5.38
CA HIS A 144 -10.16 -1.43 4.16
C HIS A 144 -9.57 -0.02 4.22
N LEU A 145 -8.24 0.08 4.35
CA LEU A 145 -7.53 1.36 4.26
C LEU A 145 -7.30 1.68 2.79
N ARG A 146 -8.15 2.51 2.20
CA ARG A 146 -8.00 2.98 0.82
C ARG A 146 -7.04 4.16 0.78
N CYS A 147 -5.79 3.85 0.50
CA CYS A 147 -4.70 4.82 0.51
C CYS A 147 -4.62 5.58 -0.82
N GLY A 148 -4.28 6.87 -0.76
CA GLY A 148 -3.90 7.67 -1.92
C GLY A 148 -2.57 7.18 -2.52
N TYR A 149 -2.11 7.84 -3.58
CA TYR A 149 -0.84 7.55 -4.24
C TYR A 149 0.34 7.77 -3.27
N PHE A 150 1.22 6.78 -3.16
CA PHE A 150 2.31 6.84 -2.18
C PHE A 150 3.41 7.78 -2.63
N PHE A 151 3.88 8.65 -1.74
CA PHE A 151 5.09 9.45 -1.97
C PHE A 151 6.29 8.57 -2.33
N SER A 152 6.39 7.38 -1.72
CA SER A 152 7.48 6.45 -1.98
C SER A 152 7.55 5.92 -3.42
N ASN A 153 6.49 6.10 -4.23
CA ASN A 153 6.54 5.75 -5.64
C ASN A 153 7.54 6.63 -6.42
N LEU A 154 7.84 7.84 -5.91
CA LEU A 154 8.91 8.68 -6.46
C LEU A 154 10.30 8.06 -6.35
N LEU A 155 10.49 7.05 -5.50
CA LEU A 155 11.75 6.30 -5.42
C LEU A 155 11.97 5.39 -6.64
N PHE A 156 10.92 5.06 -7.39
CA PHE A 156 11.06 4.37 -8.68
C PHE A 156 11.48 5.33 -9.81
N GLU A 157 11.37 6.63 -9.57
CA GLU A 157 11.66 7.70 -10.54
C GLU A 157 13.01 8.39 -10.29
N LEU A 158 13.93 7.79 -9.50
CA LEU A 158 15.18 8.45 -9.13
C LEU A 158 16.00 8.89 -10.35
N ASP A 159 16.11 8.06 -11.38
CA ASP A 159 16.86 8.39 -12.60
C ASP A 159 16.14 9.45 -13.44
N SER A 160 14.84 9.37 -13.55
CA SER A 160 13.98 10.39 -14.19
C SER A 160 14.12 11.74 -13.48
N ILE A 161 14.05 11.74 -12.16
CA ILE A 161 14.24 12.94 -11.33
C ILE A 161 15.66 13.51 -11.49
N ARG A 162 16.68 12.66 -11.59
CA ARG A 162 18.07 13.10 -11.86
C ARG A 162 18.22 13.73 -13.23
N SER A 163 17.57 13.16 -14.23
CA SER A 163 17.57 13.73 -15.59
C SER A 163 16.78 15.02 -15.71
N GLY A 164 15.96 15.34 -14.69
CA GLY A 164 15.12 16.54 -14.64
C GLY A 164 13.75 16.38 -15.29
N THR A 165 13.36 15.16 -15.71
CA THR A 165 12.09 14.94 -16.40
C THR A 165 11.47 13.59 -16.04
N VAL A 166 10.19 13.60 -15.60
CA VAL A 166 9.41 12.41 -15.23
C VAL A 166 8.32 12.17 -16.25
N ALA A 167 8.26 10.97 -16.81
CA ALA A 167 7.24 10.53 -17.77
C ALA A 167 6.02 9.97 -17.03
N VAL A 168 4.82 10.45 -17.34
CA VAL A 168 3.59 10.05 -16.63
C VAL A 168 2.45 9.74 -17.59
N LEU A 169 1.48 8.91 -17.15
CA LEU A 169 0.30 8.53 -17.92
C LEU A 169 -0.90 9.46 -17.68
N LEU A 170 -0.98 10.05 -16.50
CA LEU A 170 -2.04 11.00 -16.16
C LEU A 170 -1.78 12.36 -16.83
N PRO A 171 -2.82 13.16 -17.12
CA PRO A 171 -2.62 14.57 -17.39
C PRO A 171 -1.82 15.21 -16.28
N THR A 172 -0.73 15.93 -16.61
CA THR A 172 0.21 16.46 -15.60
C THR A 172 -0.45 17.41 -14.61
N SER A 173 -1.54 18.08 -15.02
CA SER A 173 -2.35 18.99 -14.21
C SER A 173 -3.47 18.31 -13.42
N GLN A 174 -3.74 17.01 -13.63
CA GLN A 174 -4.78 16.29 -12.89
C GLN A 174 -4.35 16.11 -11.44
N ARG A 175 -5.20 16.57 -10.50
CA ARG A 175 -4.96 16.44 -9.06
C ARG A 175 -5.54 15.14 -8.52
N PHE A 176 -4.81 14.50 -7.65
CA PHE A 176 -5.24 13.29 -6.93
C PHE A 176 -4.57 13.22 -5.56
N SER A 177 -5.08 12.35 -4.72
CA SER A 177 -4.59 12.19 -3.36
C SER A 177 -3.20 11.52 -3.33
N TRP A 178 -2.27 12.15 -2.64
CA TRP A 178 -0.95 11.60 -2.32
C TRP A 178 -0.81 11.39 -0.82
N VAL A 179 0.00 10.43 -0.38
CA VAL A 179 0.15 10.12 1.05
C VAL A 179 1.53 9.56 1.40
N ALA A 180 2.01 9.87 2.59
CA ALA A 180 3.24 9.29 3.13
C ALA A 180 3.00 7.87 3.68
N PRO A 181 3.86 6.87 3.40
CA PRO A 181 3.74 5.54 3.98
C PRO A 181 3.75 5.53 5.52
N ALA A 182 4.50 6.43 6.14
CA ALA A 182 4.53 6.58 7.61
C ALA A 182 3.16 6.97 8.19
N ASP A 183 2.40 7.81 7.48
CA ASP A 183 1.07 8.23 7.90
C ASP A 183 0.06 7.10 7.79
N ILE A 184 0.14 6.29 6.72
CA ILE A 184 -0.67 5.08 6.58
C ILE A 184 -0.41 4.14 7.76
N ALA A 185 0.85 3.96 8.12
CA ALA A 185 1.25 3.14 9.27
C ALA A 185 0.68 3.67 10.59
N ALA A 186 0.66 4.99 10.80
CA ALA A 186 0.09 5.61 11.99
C ALA A 186 -1.43 5.39 12.09
N VAL A 187 -2.16 5.53 10.97
CA VAL A 187 -3.60 5.23 10.89
C VAL A 187 -3.85 3.74 11.16
N ALA A 188 -3.08 2.84 10.52
CA ALA A 188 -3.17 1.41 10.76
C ALA A 188 -2.92 1.04 12.22
N ALA A 189 -1.85 1.60 12.84
CA ALA A 189 -1.56 1.37 14.25
C ALA A 189 -2.73 1.80 15.17
N SER A 190 -3.33 2.95 14.90
CA SER A 190 -4.48 3.42 15.67
C SER A 190 -5.68 2.48 15.61
N LEU A 191 -5.92 1.83 14.47
CA LEU A 191 -6.99 0.86 14.29
C LEU A 191 -6.67 -0.49 14.96
N LEU A 192 -5.43 -0.97 14.83
CA LEU A 192 -5.00 -2.25 15.39
C LEU A 192 -4.99 -2.24 16.92
N LEU A 193 -4.62 -1.09 17.53
CA LEU A 193 -4.56 -0.92 18.99
C LEU A 193 -5.94 -0.72 19.64
N ARG A 194 -6.99 -0.46 18.85
CA ARG A 194 -8.35 -0.26 19.34
C ARG A 194 -9.17 -1.54 19.18
N ALA A 195 -10.11 -1.75 20.11
CA ALA A 195 -11.02 -2.89 20.11
C ALA A 195 -12.50 -2.48 19.96
N ASP A 196 -12.77 -1.18 19.77
CA ASP A 196 -14.11 -0.60 19.80
C ASP A 196 -14.76 -0.40 18.42
N TRP A 197 -14.28 -1.13 17.41
CA TRP A 197 -14.87 -1.12 16.08
C TRP A 197 -15.26 -2.53 15.61
N SER A 198 -16.30 -2.61 14.76
CA SER A 198 -16.90 -3.86 14.33
C SER A 198 -17.40 -3.77 12.89
N GLY A 199 -17.71 -4.92 12.31
CA GLY A 199 -18.27 -5.05 10.97
C GLY A 199 -17.32 -4.61 9.85
N ARG A 200 -17.88 -4.35 8.69
CA ARG A 200 -17.14 -3.85 7.52
C ARG A 200 -17.01 -2.33 7.57
N ARG A 201 -15.82 -1.83 7.35
CA ARG A 201 -15.52 -0.40 7.28
C ARG A 201 -14.58 -0.09 6.12
N VAL A 202 -14.71 1.11 5.58
CA VAL A 202 -13.75 1.73 4.67
C VAL A 202 -13.19 2.98 5.34
N GLN A 203 -11.89 3.16 5.29
CA GLN A 203 -11.19 4.34 5.78
C GLN A 203 -10.22 4.82 4.69
N ALA A 204 -10.52 5.94 4.05
CA ALA A 204 -9.56 6.56 3.16
C ALA A 204 -8.38 7.16 3.95
N VAL A 205 -7.20 7.13 3.34
CA VAL A 205 -5.99 7.74 3.90
C VAL A 205 -5.37 8.64 2.84
N HIS A 206 -5.61 9.94 2.98
CA HIS A 206 -5.11 10.99 2.11
C HIS A 206 -4.02 11.78 2.84
N GLY A 207 -2.96 12.18 2.15
CA GLY A 207 -2.02 13.18 2.70
C GLY A 207 -2.67 14.57 2.75
N PRO A 208 -1.96 15.63 3.12
CA PRO A 208 -2.56 16.94 3.42
C PRO A 208 -3.14 17.65 2.20
N GLN A 209 -2.72 17.28 0.98
CA GLN A 209 -3.09 17.95 -0.26
C GLN A 209 -3.31 16.98 -1.39
N ASP A 210 -4.23 17.32 -2.31
CA ASP A 210 -4.27 16.71 -3.62
C ASP A 210 -3.26 17.45 -4.51
N LEU A 211 -2.31 16.71 -5.06
CA LEU A 211 -1.25 17.23 -5.91
C LEU A 211 -1.43 16.70 -7.34
N SER A 212 -1.16 17.55 -8.31
CA SER A 212 -0.89 17.12 -9.66
C SER A 212 0.56 16.68 -9.80
N TRP A 213 0.91 16.05 -10.93
CA TRP A 213 2.31 15.77 -11.22
C TRP A 213 3.12 17.06 -11.37
N ASP A 214 2.53 18.13 -11.98
CA ASP A 214 3.19 19.44 -12.06
C ASP A 214 3.51 20.00 -10.67
N ASP A 215 2.56 19.91 -9.71
CA ASP A 215 2.81 20.32 -8.32
C ASP A 215 3.88 19.44 -7.65
N ALA A 216 3.79 18.11 -7.83
CA ALA A 216 4.70 17.17 -7.17
C ALA A 216 6.15 17.35 -7.62
N VAL A 217 6.41 17.48 -8.93
CA VAL A 217 7.77 17.68 -9.44
C VAL A 217 8.31 19.08 -9.10
N ALA A 218 7.46 20.09 -8.98
CA ALA A 218 7.86 21.43 -8.51
C ALA A 218 8.35 21.36 -7.06
N VAL A 219 7.57 20.71 -6.15
CA VAL A 219 7.98 20.50 -4.74
C VAL A 219 9.29 19.71 -4.65
N VAL A 220 9.42 18.64 -5.44
CA VAL A 220 10.67 17.85 -5.51
C VAL A 220 11.84 18.71 -6.00
N GLY A 221 11.63 19.50 -7.04
CA GLY A 221 12.62 20.43 -7.58
C GLY A 221 13.11 21.44 -6.55
N ASP A 222 12.19 22.05 -5.78
CA ASP A 222 12.51 22.99 -4.69
C ASP A 222 13.37 22.33 -3.61
N VAL A 223 13.03 21.10 -3.19
CA VAL A 223 13.80 20.34 -2.19
C VAL A 223 15.20 20.01 -2.69
N LEU A 224 15.36 19.73 -3.99
CA LEU A 224 16.65 19.36 -4.60
C LEU A 224 17.45 20.55 -5.11
N GLY A 225 16.89 21.76 -5.12
CA GLY A 225 17.53 22.97 -5.64
C GLY A 225 17.74 22.94 -7.16
N ARG A 226 16.86 22.28 -7.93
CA ARG A 226 16.93 22.16 -9.39
C ARG A 226 15.54 22.02 -10.02
N THR A 227 15.46 22.29 -11.32
CA THR A 227 14.19 22.12 -12.05
C THR A 227 13.95 20.65 -12.34
N VAL A 228 12.74 20.17 -12.01
CA VAL A 228 12.19 18.88 -12.44
C VAL A 228 10.83 19.15 -13.08
N THR A 229 10.56 18.51 -14.19
CA THR A 229 9.30 18.67 -14.95
C THR A 229 8.63 17.31 -15.17
N ALA A 230 7.31 17.31 -15.29
CA ALA A 230 6.56 16.13 -15.71
C ALA A 230 6.11 16.30 -17.16
N HIS A 231 6.05 15.20 -17.91
CA HIS A 231 5.42 15.19 -19.22
C HIS A 231 4.56 13.94 -19.39
N ARG A 232 3.41 14.12 -20.01
CA ARG A 232 2.53 13.01 -20.33
C ARG A 232 3.05 12.28 -21.56
N VAL A 233 3.14 10.94 -21.45
CA VAL A 233 3.40 10.06 -22.59
C VAL A 233 2.09 9.43 -23.08
N ALA A 234 2.06 9.03 -24.35
CA ALA A 234 0.94 8.31 -24.93
C ALA A 234 0.85 6.90 -24.32
N ASP A 235 -0.37 6.39 -24.17
CA ASP A 235 -0.61 5.08 -23.57
C ASP A 235 0.14 3.95 -24.33
N ASP A 236 0.15 4.00 -25.67
CA ASP A 236 0.86 2.99 -26.49
C ASP A 236 2.38 3.09 -26.36
N GLU A 237 2.92 4.29 -26.18
CA GLU A 237 4.35 4.52 -25.93
C GLU A 237 4.76 3.92 -24.58
N MET A 238 3.96 4.14 -23.52
CA MET A 238 4.23 3.55 -22.21
C MET A 238 4.13 2.04 -22.24
N ARG A 239 3.10 1.47 -22.92
CA ARG A 239 3.01 0.01 -23.11
C ARG A 239 4.25 -0.56 -23.79
N ALA A 240 4.71 0.09 -24.86
CA ALA A 240 5.92 -0.34 -25.56
C ALA A 240 7.16 -0.27 -24.67
N THR A 241 7.29 0.77 -23.83
CA THR A 241 8.38 0.95 -22.86
C THR A 241 8.40 -0.16 -21.81
N LEU A 242 7.26 -0.44 -21.18
CA LEU A 242 7.11 -1.51 -20.18
C LEU A 242 7.38 -2.90 -20.77
N ALA A 243 6.84 -3.18 -21.96
CA ALA A 243 7.10 -4.42 -22.68
C ALA A 243 8.58 -4.55 -23.08
N GLY A 244 9.21 -3.47 -23.52
CA GLY A 244 10.64 -3.39 -23.83
C GLY A 244 11.54 -3.63 -22.61
N ALA A 245 11.07 -3.29 -21.41
CA ALA A 245 11.72 -3.62 -20.14
C ALA A 245 11.52 -5.09 -19.70
N GLY A 246 10.85 -5.91 -20.50
CA GLY A 246 10.66 -7.35 -20.26
C GLY A 246 9.43 -7.70 -19.41
N MET A 247 8.52 -6.77 -19.19
CA MET A 247 7.29 -7.05 -18.45
C MET A 247 6.33 -7.89 -19.27
N SER A 248 5.63 -8.83 -18.61
CA SER A 248 4.59 -9.63 -19.27
C SER A 248 3.39 -8.74 -19.65
N PRO A 249 2.58 -9.14 -20.66
CA PRO A 249 1.38 -8.39 -21.03
C PRO A 249 0.42 -8.14 -19.86
N ALA A 250 0.25 -9.09 -18.94
CA ALA A 250 -0.59 -8.94 -17.76
C ALA A 250 -0.04 -7.85 -16.82
N TRP A 251 1.27 -7.81 -16.58
CA TRP A 251 1.90 -6.75 -15.80
C TRP A 251 1.79 -5.38 -16.46
N VAL A 252 1.99 -5.31 -17.79
CA VAL A 252 1.83 -4.07 -18.55
C VAL A 252 0.42 -3.50 -18.33
N GLU A 253 -0.62 -4.30 -18.56
CA GLU A 253 -2.00 -3.84 -18.41
C GLU A 253 -2.38 -3.56 -16.93
N ALA A 254 -1.83 -4.29 -15.98
CA ALA A 254 -2.03 -4.02 -14.56
C ALA A 254 -1.45 -2.65 -14.14
N ILE A 255 -0.24 -2.32 -14.60
CA ILE A 255 0.38 -1.02 -14.34
C ILE A 255 -0.35 0.11 -15.08
N MET A 256 -0.67 -0.09 -16.35
CA MET A 256 -1.42 0.87 -17.16
C MET A 256 -2.77 1.19 -16.54
N GLY A 257 -3.51 0.16 -16.11
CA GLY A 257 -4.85 0.28 -15.54
C GLY A 257 -4.90 1.14 -14.27
N MET A 258 -3.87 1.11 -13.43
CA MET A 258 -3.80 1.98 -12.24
C MET A 258 -3.90 3.47 -12.58
N SER A 259 -3.38 3.87 -13.73
CA SER A 259 -3.46 5.26 -14.18
C SER A 259 -4.68 5.51 -15.06
N THR A 260 -4.94 4.64 -16.05
CA THR A 260 -6.04 4.84 -17.00
C THR A 260 -7.41 4.72 -16.35
N GLY A 261 -7.58 3.83 -15.38
CA GLY A 261 -8.82 3.65 -14.63
C GLY A 261 -9.17 4.82 -13.71
N LEU A 262 -8.15 5.57 -13.26
CA LEU A 262 -8.34 6.74 -12.38
C LEU A 262 -8.25 8.08 -13.11
N ARG A 263 -8.08 8.08 -14.43
CA ARG A 263 -7.82 9.28 -15.23
C ARG A 263 -9.07 10.10 -15.53
N ASP A 264 -10.11 9.48 -16.02
CA ASP A 264 -11.22 10.16 -16.69
C ASP A 264 -12.41 10.40 -15.73
N GLY A 265 -12.27 11.37 -14.83
CA GLY A 265 -13.36 11.79 -13.95
C GLY A 265 -13.57 10.93 -12.70
N PHE A 266 -12.60 10.06 -12.36
CA PHE A 266 -12.65 9.30 -11.12
C PHE A 266 -12.67 10.25 -9.91
N VAL A 267 -13.57 9.96 -8.96
CA VAL A 267 -13.66 10.65 -7.66
C VAL A 267 -13.67 9.59 -6.57
N PRO A 268 -12.77 9.66 -5.58
CA PRO A 268 -12.75 8.71 -4.46
C PRO A 268 -14.09 8.65 -3.73
N GLU A 269 -14.52 7.45 -3.32
CA GLU A 269 -15.74 7.24 -2.53
C GLU A 269 -15.75 8.07 -1.24
N GLN A 270 -14.59 8.20 -0.60
CA GLN A 270 -14.43 9.03 0.59
C GLN A 270 -13.61 10.29 0.26
N PRO A 271 -14.21 11.47 0.39
CA PRO A 271 -13.49 12.72 0.16
C PRO A 271 -12.49 13.02 1.29
N ARG A 272 -11.62 13.99 1.05
CA ARG A 272 -10.75 14.57 2.07
C ARG A 272 -11.56 15.23 3.18
N THR A 273 -11.34 14.80 4.41
CA THR A 273 -11.94 15.31 5.64
C THR A 273 -10.89 15.32 6.76
N PRO A 274 -11.12 15.93 7.92
CA PRO A 274 -10.20 15.81 9.06
C PRO A 274 -9.94 14.36 9.51
N VAL A 275 -10.85 13.42 9.22
CA VAL A 275 -10.70 12.00 9.58
C VAL A 275 -9.87 11.23 8.55
N THR A 276 -9.93 11.62 7.28
CA THR A 276 -9.25 10.94 6.17
C THR A 276 -7.94 11.61 5.77
N THR A 277 -7.59 12.76 6.35
CA THR A 277 -6.40 13.55 6.02
C THR A 277 -5.29 13.31 7.05
N THR A 278 -4.07 13.14 6.57
CA THR A 278 -2.85 13.02 7.35
C THR A 278 -1.93 14.23 7.12
N ASP A 279 -0.87 14.39 7.92
CA ASP A 279 -0.17 15.67 8.05
C ASP A 279 1.14 15.77 7.26
N THR A 280 1.76 14.64 6.86
CA THR A 280 3.07 14.67 6.21
C THR A 280 2.97 15.26 4.80
N THR A 281 3.63 16.40 4.57
CA THR A 281 3.70 17.03 3.26
C THR A 281 4.69 16.32 2.34
N LEU A 282 4.49 16.42 1.01
CA LEU A 282 5.44 15.88 0.05
C LEU A 282 6.84 16.49 0.22
N GLY A 283 6.94 17.80 0.51
CA GLY A 283 8.22 18.46 0.73
C GLY A 283 8.97 17.90 1.95
N ALA A 284 8.27 17.68 3.08
CA ALA A 284 8.88 17.09 4.27
C ALA A 284 9.35 15.64 4.01
N TRP A 285 8.54 14.85 3.32
CA TRP A 285 8.91 13.48 2.94
C TRP A 285 10.08 13.47 1.94
N ALA A 286 10.06 14.32 0.92
CA ALA A 286 11.12 14.39 -0.07
C ALA A 286 12.46 14.80 0.55
N TRP A 287 12.44 15.71 1.52
CA TRP A 287 13.64 16.07 2.28
C TRP A 287 14.19 14.90 3.11
N ALA A 288 13.31 14.15 3.78
CA ALA A 288 13.70 13.08 4.71
C ALA A 288 14.07 11.76 4.02
N GLU A 289 13.41 11.41 2.91
CA GLU A 289 13.50 10.08 2.29
C GLU A 289 14.04 10.16 0.84
N LEU A 290 13.51 11.04 -0.02
CA LEU A 290 13.87 11.10 -1.44
C LEU A 290 15.29 11.65 -1.65
N ARG A 291 15.60 12.76 -1.00
CA ARG A 291 16.91 13.40 -1.13
C ARG A 291 18.07 12.47 -0.72
N PRO A 292 18.04 11.81 0.47
CA PRO A 292 19.07 10.84 0.81
C PRO A 292 19.18 9.66 -0.16
N ALA A 293 18.05 9.19 -0.72
CA ALA A 293 18.06 8.12 -1.72
C ALA A 293 18.76 8.54 -3.01
N LEU A 294 18.56 9.79 -3.44
CA LEU A 294 19.26 10.37 -4.59
C LEU A 294 20.75 10.53 -4.32
N ASP A 295 21.13 10.95 -3.12
CA ASP A 295 22.54 11.14 -2.74
C ASP A 295 23.31 9.80 -2.63
N ALA A 296 22.62 8.72 -2.19
CA ALA A 296 23.23 7.40 -1.99
C ALA A 296 23.52 6.63 -3.29
N THR A 297 22.86 6.98 -4.39
CA THR A 297 22.95 6.30 -5.69
C THR A 297 23.66 7.15 -6.76
N GLY A 298 24.32 8.27 -6.37
CA GLY A 298 25.05 9.22 -7.22
C GLY A 298 26.56 9.01 -7.32
#